data_29b6a9a1bfd3cfdad2baffe18f7c9c46
#
_entry.id   29b6a9a1bfd3cfdad2baffe18f7c9c46
#
_cell.length_a   1.000
_cell.length_b   1.000
_cell.length_c   1.000
_cell.angle_alpha   90.00
_cell.angle_beta   90.00
_cell.angle_gamma   90.00
#
_symmetry.space_group_name_H-M   'P 1'
#
loop_
_entity.id
_entity.type
_entity.pdbx_description
1 polymer ?
#
loop_
_entity_poly.entity_id
_entity_poly.type
_entity_poly.pdbx_seq_one_letter_code
_entity_poly.pdbx_strand_id
1 'polypeptide(L)'
;MLLIFLSSLAILTQVWYNKNMRIQQLHYIIKIVETGSMNEAAKQLFITQPSLSNAVRDLENEMGIEIFIRNPKGITLTRDGMEFLSYARQVVEQT
;
A
#
# COMPACT_ATOMS: atom_id res chain seq x y z
N MET A 1 -35.47 11.66 3.99
CA MET A 1 -34.79 10.93 5.06
C MET A 1 -34.16 9.61 4.61
N LEU A 2 -34.92 8.76 3.93
CA LEU A 2 -34.40 7.47 3.48
C LEU A 2 -33.20 7.61 2.52
N LEU A 3 -33.26 8.55 1.61
CA LEU A 3 -32.14 8.81 0.66
C LEU A 3 -30.88 9.27 1.38
N ILE A 4 -31.03 10.11 2.41
CA ILE A 4 -29.89 10.59 3.21
C ILE A 4 -29.26 9.43 3.98
N PHE A 5 -30.10 8.56 4.55
CA PHE A 5 -29.62 7.37 5.27
C PHE A 5 -28.88 6.41 4.36
N LEU A 6 -29.42 6.15 3.15
CA LEU A 6 -28.77 5.28 2.17
C LEU A 6 -27.45 5.88 1.69
N SER A 7 -27.38 7.20 1.47
CA SER A 7 -26.14 7.88 1.10
C SER A 7 -25.09 7.76 2.19
N SER A 8 -25.48 7.92 3.45
CA SER A 8 -24.57 7.78 4.59
C SER A 8 -24.02 6.36 4.69
N LEU A 9 -24.87 5.35 4.48
CA LEU A 9 -24.45 3.95 4.49
C LEU A 9 -23.46 3.66 3.36
N ALA A 10 -23.72 4.18 2.16
CA ALA A 10 -22.85 4.01 1.02
C ALA A 10 -21.48 4.65 1.26
N ILE A 11 -21.46 5.85 1.86
CA ILE A 11 -20.21 6.54 2.21
C ILE A 11 -19.42 5.74 3.24
N LEU A 12 -20.08 5.23 4.28
CA LEU A 12 -19.42 4.43 5.31
C LEU A 12 -18.83 3.14 4.74
N THR A 13 -19.56 2.46 3.85
CA THR A 13 -19.09 1.26 3.18
C THR A 13 -17.86 1.56 2.33
N GLN A 14 -17.88 2.66 1.59
CA GLN A 14 -16.77 3.09 0.74
C GLN A 14 -15.52 3.41 1.56
N VAL A 15 -15.69 4.13 2.67
CA VAL A 15 -14.58 4.47 3.57
C VAL A 15 -13.97 3.20 4.17
N TRP A 16 -14.81 2.27 4.61
CA TRP A 16 -14.34 1.00 5.17
C TRP A 16 -13.57 0.18 4.14
N TYR A 17 -14.09 0.09 2.92
CA TYR A 17 -13.43 -0.64 1.82
C TYR A 17 -12.07 -0.03 1.50
N ASN A 18 -12.01 1.30 1.35
CA ASN A 18 -10.76 2.01 1.04
C ASN A 18 -9.74 1.83 2.16
N LYS A 19 -10.18 1.87 3.42
CA LYS A 19 -9.30 1.67 4.57
C LYS A 19 -8.67 0.28 4.57
N ASN A 20 -9.44 -0.76 4.28
CA ASN A 20 -8.93 -2.13 4.23
C ASN A 20 -7.95 -2.34 3.07
N MET A 21 -8.23 -1.75 1.92
CA MET A 21 -7.30 -1.79 0.77
C MET A 21 -5.99 -1.11 1.11
N ARG A 22 -6.02 0.03 1.80
CA ARG A 22 -4.81 0.75 2.19
C ARG A 22 -3.95 -0.07 3.15
N ILE A 23 -4.55 -0.74 4.12
CA ILE A 23 -3.82 -1.60 5.05
C ILE A 23 -3.10 -2.71 4.28
N GLN A 24 -3.74 -3.35 3.32
CA GLN A 24 -3.12 -4.35 2.48
C GLN A 24 -1.92 -3.77 1.70
N GLN A 25 -2.07 -2.58 1.13
CA GLN A 25 -0.99 -1.91 0.43
C GLN A 25 0.19 -1.60 1.36
N LEU A 26 -0.08 -1.21 2.60
CA LEU A 26 0.97 -0.96 3.60
C LEU A 26 1.74 -2.25 3.91
N HIS A 27 1.06 -3.38 4.04
CA HIS A 27 1.71 -4.68 4.21
C HIS A 27 2.60 -5.01 3.02
N TYR A 28 2.17 -4.69 1.81
CA TYR A 28 2.97 -4.90 0.60
C TYR A 28 4.28 -4.09 0.65
N ILE A 29 4.18 -2.81 1.02
CA ILE A 29 5.36 -1.94 1.13
C ILE A 29 6.36 -2.52 2.15
N ILE A 30 5.87 -2.92 3.32
CA ILE A 30 6.71 -3.49 4.37
C ILE A 30 7.41 -4.76 3.86
N LYS A 31 6.69 -5.64 3.18
CA LYS A 31 7.26 -6.87 2.66
C LYS A 31 8.35 -6.61 1.61
N ILE A 32 8.15 -5.63 0.74
CA ILE A 32 9.14 -5.26 -0.26
C ILE A 32 10.42 -4.76 0.42
N VAL A 33 10.29 -3.95 1.46
CA VAL A 33 11.44 -3.44 2.21
C VAL A 33 12.18 -4.58 2.92
N GLU A 34 11.44 -5.48 3.57
CA GLU A 34 12.02 -6.63 4.28
C GLU A 34 12.82 -7.55 3.35
N THR A 35 12.30 -7.79 2.15
CA THR A 35 12.94 -8.71 1.20
C THR A 35 13.98 -8.03 0.32
N GLY A 36 13.86 -6.71 0.13
CA GLY A 36 14.72 -5.96 -0.80
C GLY A 36 14.48 -6.30 -2.27
N SER A 37 13.39 -6.99 -2.59
CA SER A 37 13.12 -7.49 -3.92
C SER A 37 11.62 -7.55 -4.18
N MET A 38 11.22 -6.99 -5.32
CA MET A 38 9.83 -7.04 -5.75
C MET A 38 9.38 -8.48 -6.03
N ASN A 39 10.24 -9.28 -6.67
CA ASN A 39 9.93 -10.67 -6.99
C ASN A 39 9.79 -11.54 -5.73
N GLU A 40 10.72 -11.40 -4.81
CA GLU A 40 10.69 -12.17 -3.57
C GLU A 40 9.49 -11.78 -2.70
N ALA A 41 9.21 -10.49 -2.62
CA ALA A 41 8.03 -10.02 -1.89
C ALA A 41 6.75 -10.59 -2.47
N ALA A 42 6.61 -10.59 -3.79
CA ALA A 42 5.43 -11.14 -4.46
C ALA A 42 5.25 -12.62 -4.15
N LYS A 43 6.34 -13.40 -4.16
CA LYS A 43 6.30 -14.81 -3.80
C LYS A 43 5.81 -15.00 -2.37
N GLN A 44 6.35 -14.25 -1.41
CA GLN A 44 5.96 -14.38 -0.01
C GLN A 44 4.53 -13.92 0.25
N LEU A 45 4.02 -12.99 -0.57
CA LEU A 45 2.65 -12.50 -0.48
C LEU A 45 1.66 -13.37 -1.27
N PHE A 46 2.13 -14.36 -2.01
CA PHE A 46 1.30 -15.25 -2.84
C PHE A 46 0.53 -14.49 -3.93
N ILE A 47 1.16 -13.46 -4.50
CA ILE A 47 0.60 -12.70 -5.62
C ILE A 47 1.63 -12.62 -6.74
N THR A 48 1.18 -12.18 -7.92
CA THR A 48 2.09 -11.99 -9.05
C THR A 48 2.90 -10.71 -8.87
N GLN A 49 4.08 -10.68 -9.44
CA GLN A 49 4.93 -9.48 -9.38
C GLN A 49 4.26 -8.27 -10.06
N PRO A 50 3.60 -8.41 -11.24
CA PRO A 50 2.87 -7.28 -11.81
C PRO A 50 1.74 -6.77 -10.91
N SER A 51 1.02 -7.65 -10.21
CA SER A 51 -0.02 -7.23 -9.26
C SER A 51 0.57 -6.41 -8.12
N LEU A 52 1.67 -6.88 -7.56
CA LEU A 52 2.37 -6.14 -6.50
C LEU A 52 2.87 -4.79 -7.00
N SER A 53 3.50 -4.76 -8.17
CA SER A 53 4.03 -3.55 -8.77
C SER A 53 2.92 -2.52 -9.03
N ASN A 54 1.78 -2.96 -9.53
CA ASN A 54 0.64 -2.08 -9.78
C ASN A 54 0.05 -1.52 -8.48
N ALA A 55 -0.05 -2.36 -7.44
CA ALA A 55 -0.55 -1.91 -6.14
C ALA A 55 0.36 -0.81 -5.55
N VAL A 56 1.67 -0.96 -5.67
CA VAL A 56 2.64 0.03 -5.21
C VAL A 56 2.49 1.33 -6.02
N ARG A 57 2.38 1.23 -7.33
CA ARG A 57 2.24 2.40 -8.21
C ARG A 57 0.94 3.15 -7.93
N ASP A 58 -0.16 2.44 -7.70
CA ASP A 58 -1.44 3.06 -7.36
C ASP A 58 -1.32 3.84 -6.06
N LEU A 59 -0.65 3.29 -5.06
CA LEU A 59 -0.43 3.97 -3.79
C LEU A 59 0.47 5.20 -3.98
N GLU A 60 1.55 5.07 -4.73
CA GLU A 60 2.44 6.20 -5.04
C GLU A 60 1.69 7.33 -5.74
N ASN A 61 0.85 6.99 -6.72
CA ASN A 61 0.04 7.97 -7.43
C ASN A 61 -1.00 8.65 -6.52
N GLU A 62 -1.65 7.89 -5.67
CA GLU A 62 -2.62 8.43 -4.72
C GLU A 62 -1.97 9.38 -3.73
N MET A 63 -0.79 9.04 -3.24
CA MET A 63 -0.07 9.84 -2.26
C MET A 63 0.71 10.99 -2.88
N GLY A 64 0.94 10.94 -4.20
CA GLY A 64 1.73 11.95 -4.90
C GLY A 64 3.21 11.90 -4.57
N ILE A 65 3.72 10.75 -4.18
CA ILE A 65 5.15 10.56 -3.85
C ILE A 65 5.68 9.30 -4.52
N GLU A 66 7.00 9.23 -4.70
CA GLU A 66 7.68 7.99 -5.02
C GLU A 66 8.17 7.36 -3.72
N ILE A 67 7.80 6.10 -3.49
CA ILE A 67 8.23 5.35 -2.31
C ILE A 67 9.54 4.64 -2.60
N PHE A 68 9.67 4.05 -3.79
CA PHE A 68 10.80 3.23 -4.18
C PHE A 68 11.54 3.79 -5.40
N ILE A 69 12.84 3.58 -5.40
CA ILE A 69 13.70 3.73 -6.58
C ILE A 69 14.05 2.32 -7.04
N ARG A 70 13.72 2.02 -8.30
CA ARG A 70 14.02 0.73 -8.92
C ARG A 70 15.24 0.86 -9.81
N ASN A 71 16.21 -0.03 -9.65
CA ASN A 71 17.41 -0.08 -10.49
C ASN A 71 17.81 -1.54 -10.71
N PRO A 72 18.74 -1.82 -11.64
CA PRO A 72 19.15 -3.19 -11.94
C PRO A 72 19.71 -3.98 -10.76
N LYS A 73 20.19 -3.28 -9.73
CA LYS A 73 20.75 -3.92 -8.53
C LYS A 73 19.73 -4.19 -7.46
N GLY A 74 18.50 -3.74 -7.63
CA GLY A 74 17.43 -3.96 -6.65
C GLY A 74 16.54 -2.76 -6.48
N ILE A 75 15.92 -2.68 -5.32
CA ILE A 75 14.96 -1.64 -4.98
C ILE A 75 15.40 -0.96 -3.68
N THR A 76 15.35 0.37 -3.68
CA THR A 76 15.70 1.17 -2.50
C THR A 76 14.59 2.17 -2.22
N LEU A 77 14.54 2.65 -0.96
CA LEU A 77 13.56 3.66 -0.56
C LEU A 77 14.03 5.05 -0.94
N THR A 78 13.10 5.89 -1.38
CA THR A 78 13.31 7.34 -1.44
C THR A 78 13.27 7.91 -0.03
N ARG A 79 13.61 9.20 0.12
CA ARG A 79 13.45 9.90 1.39
C ARG A 79 11.99 9.89 1.84
N ASP A 80 11.07 10.21 0.93
CA ASP A 80 9.64 10.16 1.21
C ASP A 80 9.20 8.75 1.54
N GLY A 81 9.79 7.74 0.89
CA GLY A 81 9.52 6.34 1.18
C GLY A 81 9.93 5.92 2.59
N MET A 82 11.04 6.44 3.10
CA MET A 82 11.47 6.18 4.48
C MET A 82 10.47 6.72 5.49
N GLU A 83 10.00 7.94 5.28
CA GLU A 83 8.98 8.55 6.13
C GLU A 83 7.67 7.78 6.05
N PHE A 84 7.27 7.39 4.84
CA PHE A 84 6.08 6.60 4.61
C PHE A 84 6.16 5.23 5.30
N LEU A 85 7.31 4.57 5.23
CA LEU A 85 7.53 3.27 5.87
C LEU A 85 7.33 3.35 7.38
N SER A 86 7.85 4.39 8.02
CA SER A 86 7.66 4.61 9.45
C SER A 86 6.18 4.71 9.80
N TYR A 87 5.43 5.50 9.04
CA TYR A 87 3.98 5.62 9.18
C TYR A 87 3.28 4.27 8.96
N ALA A 88 3.66 3.56 7.89
CA ALA A 88 3.04 2.28 7.54
C ALA A 88 3.20 1.25 8.66
N ARG A 89 4.39 1.18 9.27
CA ARG A 89 4.65 0.28 10.39
C ARG A 89 3.79 0.61 11.60
N GLN A 90 3.63 1.89 11.90
CA GLN A 90 2.78 2.32 13.01
C GLN A 90 1.33 1.92 12.79
N VAL A 91 0.80 2.14 11.58
CA VAL A 91 -0.58 1.80 11.24
C VAL A 91 -0.81 0.29 11.32
N VAL A 92 0.11 -0.50 10.78
CA VAL A 92 0.00 -1.96 10.76
C VAL A 92 0.08 -2.54 12.17
N GLU A 93 0.94 -1.99 13.03
CA GLU A 93 1.07 -2.44 14.41
C GLU A 93 -0.20 -2.24 15.23
N GLN A 94 -1.04 -1.27 14.85
CA GLN A 94 -2.29 -0.97 15.55
C GLN A 94 -3.47 -1.84 15.07
N THR A 95 -3.26 -2.61 14.03
CA THR A 95 -4.28 -3.52 13.51
C THR A 95 -4.02 -4.95 13.93
#